data_5eec79ec26c2a8f98960376520984d07
#
_entry.id   5eec79ec26c2a8f98960376520984d07
#
_cell.length_a   1.000
_cell.length_b   1.000
_cell.length_c   1.000
_cell.angle_alpha   90.00
_cell.angle_beta   90.00
_cell.angle_gamma   90.00
#
_symmetry.space_group_name_H-M   'P 1'
#
loop_
_entity.id
_entity.type
_entity.pdbx_description
1 polymer ?
#
loop_
_entity_poly.entity_id
_entity_poly.type
_entity_poly.pdbx_seq_one_letter_code
_entity_poly.pdbx_strand_id
1 'polypeptide(L)'
;MLSTETILEKLFQAPAPVKKDILQIVISDMHSGSNYALFVPGEWRGKNTSHTASPAQKEIREHFCKFADEVLKERQGKRIRLVHNGDAIDGDHHNSGDVCTVLPLEQADIHIELMAELQKRIDWQAGDELYYTRGTDVHVNEFENYIGRELNAVSSGDFYSWNSLKLESNGIQSWFTHHGPAAGSGANEGNSMRNWLRGIYFDALKDGTRIPDIIYSGHVHNPTYSVFSHRQGMVFRNMHGIITPSWQLKTTYAWMKAPVSKNKIGGVYQTIKADGTISVPSFCIMVTD
;
A
#
# COMPACT_ATOMS: atom_id res chain seq x y z
N MET A 1 40.04 28.83 -19.05
CA MET A 1 40.48 28.62 -17.66
C MET A 1 39.25 28.83 -16.78
N LEU A 2 38.92 27.86 -15.94
CA LEU A 2 37.81 28.03 -14.95
C LEU A 2 38.30 28.99 -13.86
N SER A 3 37.43 29.85 -13.36
CA SER A 3 37.80 30.79 -12.27
C SER A 3 38.09 29.99 -10.98
N THR A 4 38.93 30.58 -10.12
CA THR A 4 39.32 29.98 -8.82
C THR A 4 38.06 29.72 -7.97
N GLU A 5 37.02 30.59 -8.07
CA GLU A 5 35.71 30.38 -7.42
C GLU A 5 34.99 29.11 -7.94
N THR A 6 34.96 28.87 -9.25
CA THR A 6 34.33 27.68 -9.84
C THR A 6 35.07 26.39 -9.43
N ILE A 7 36.37 26.46 -9.18
CA ILE A 7 37.17 25.31 -8.69
C ILE A 7 36.87 25.07 -7.21
N LEU A 8 36.81 26.11 -6.40
CA LEU A 8 36.47 26.00 -4.98
C LEU A 8 35.03 25.48 -4.77
N GLU A 9 34.05 25.99 -5.51
CA GLU A 9 32.66 25.47 -5.45
C GLU A 9 32.60 23.97 -5.78
N LYS A 10 33.36 23.48 -6.75
CA LYS A 10 33.42 22.03 -7.07
C LYS A 10 34.15 21.21 -6.01
N LEU A 11 35.11 21.77 -5.30
CA LEU A 11 35.87 21.08 -4.23
C LEU A 11 35.08 21.00 -2.93
N PHE A 12 34.13 21.90 -2.68
CA PHE A 12 33.29 21.94 -1.48
C PHE A 12 31.85 21.49 -1.73
N GLN A 13 31.48 21.01 -2.94
CA GLN A 13 30.22 20.32 -3.12
C GLN A 13 30.22 19.06 -2.26
N ALA A 14 29.33 19.04 -1.27
CA ALA A 14 29.07 17.82 -0.50
C ALA A 14 28.82 16.66 -1.50
N PRO A 15 29.43 15.49 -1.30
CA PRO A 15 29.19 14.37 -2.17
C PRO A 15 27.68 14.14 -2.31
N ALA A 16 27.23 13.97 -3.54
CA ALA A 16 25.82 13.68 -3.80
C ALA A 16 25.37 12.51 -2.90
N PRO A 17 24.21 12.60 -2.24
CA PRO A 17 23.76 11.56 -1.34
C PRO A 17 23.79 10.21 -2.07
N VAL A 18 24.42 9.22 -1.46
CA VAL A 18 24.51 7.87 -2.03
C VAL A 18 23.09 7.33 -2.17
N LYS A 19 22.68 7.11 -3.41
CA LYS A 19 21.39 6.49 -3.70
C LYS A 19 21.39 5.07 -3.15
N LYS A 20 20.31 4.72 -2.43
CA LYS A 20 20.10 3.36 -1.91
C LYS A 20 18.93 2.71 -2.63
N ASP A 21 18.97 1.40 -2.71
CA ASP A 21 17.79 0.62 -3.09
C ASP A 21 16.67 0.85 -2.07
N ILE A 22 15.43 0.93 -2.57
CA ILE A 22 14.24 1.11 -1.75
C ILE A 22 13.38 -0.13 -1.92
N LEU A 23 13.06 -0.77 -0.81
CA LEU A 23 12.02 -1.79 -0.75
C LEU A 23 10.68 -1.09 -0.50
N GLN A 24 9.89 -0.95 -1.55
CA GLN A 24 8.55 -0.38 -1.51
C GLN A 24 7.55 -1.48 -1.19
N ILE A 25 6.91 -1.38 -0.04
CA ILE A 25 5.91 -2.31 0.48
C ILE A 25 4.57 -1.61 0.43
N VAL A 26 3.57 -2.25 -0.13
CA VAL A 26 2.21 -1.72 -0.18
C VAL A 26 1.23 -2.72 0.40
N ILE A 27 0.53 -2.29 1.40
CA ILE A 27 -0.60 -2.99 2.02
C ILE A 27 -1.84 -2.10 1.89
N SER A 28 -3.01 -2.68 1.87
CA SER A 28 -4.27 -1.97 1.66
C SER A 28 -5.43 -2.75 2.25
N ASP A 29 -6.55 -2.10 2.45
CA ASP A 29 -7.80 -2.76 2.77
C ASP A 29 -7.66 -3.70 3.99
N MET A 30 -7.08 -3.17 5.07
CA MET A 30 -6.93 -3.93 6.32
C MET A 30 -8.24 -4.08 7.07
N HIS A 31 -9.19 -3.13 6.90
CA HIS A 31 -10.50 -3.14 7.54
C HIS A 31 -10.44 -3.57 9.00
N SER A 32 -9.47 -3.02 9.73
CA SER A 32 -9.26 -3.35 11.14
C SER A 32 -10.53 -3.12 11.94
N GLY A 33 -10.87 -4.08 12.79
CA GLY A 33 -12.15 -4.07 13.50
C GLY A 33 -13.25 -4.92 12.85
N SER A 34 -13.08 -5.39 11.60
CA SER A 34 -13.95 -6.38 11.01
C SER A 34 -13.74 -7.77 11.61
N ASN A 35 -14.81 -8.55 11.77
CA ASN A 35 -14.76 -9.96 12.18
C ASN A 35 -14.09 -10.85 11.12
N TYR A 36 -13.94 -10.36 9.90
CA TYR A 36 -13.41 -11.06 8.73
C TYR A 36 -12.01 -10.57 8.32
N ALA A 37 -11.43 -9.65 9.07
CA ALA A 37 -10.14 -9.05 8.74
C ALA A 37 -9.00 -9.49 9.68
N LEU A 38 -7.78 -9.08 9.33
CA LEU A 38 -6.61 -9.27 10.16
C LEU A 38 -6.85 -8.73 11.58
N PHE A 39 -6.47 -9.51 12.58
CA PHE A 39 -6.70 -9.16 13.97
C PHE A 39 -5.44 -9.42 14.84
N VAL A 40 -5.36 -8.72 15.96
CA VAL A 40 -4.30 -8.90 16.98
C VAL A 40 -4.34 -10.29 17.61
N PRO A 41 -3.24 -10.78 18.18
CA PRO A 41 -3.22 -12.12 18.79
C PRO A 41 -4.01 -12.19 20.10
N GLY A 42 -4.70 -13.32 20.29
CA GLY A 42 -5.36 -13.61 21.58
C GLY A 42 -6.66 -12.84 21.79
N GLU A 43 -6.83 -12.33 22.99
CA GLU A 43 -7.96 -11.49 23.38
C GLU A 43 -7.55 -10.02 23.36
N TRP A 44 -8.28 -9.21 22.61
CA TRP A 44 -8.15 -7.76 22.63
C TRP A 44 -9.24 -7.15 23.52
N ARG A 45 -8.87 -6.14 24.28
CA ARG A 45 -9.79 -5.46 25.21
C ARG A 45 -9.76 -3.96 24.95
N GLY A 46 -10.86 -3.45 24.42
CA GLY A 46 -11.15 -2.02 24.38
C GLY A 46 -11.73 -1.50 25.70
N LYS A 47 -12.18 -0.26 25.68
CA LYS A 47 -12.83 0.35 26.86
C LYS A 47 -14.18 -0.30 27.19
N ASN A 48 -14.92 -0.68 26.17
CA ASN A 48 -16.30 -1.16 26.31
C ASN A 48 -16.53 -2.54 25.68
N THR A 49 -15.56 -3.08 24.96
CA THR A 49 -15.67 -4.32 24.21
C THR A 49 -14.47 -5.22 24.45
N SER A 50 -14.65 -6.52 24.29
CA SER A 50 -13.57 -7.46 24.16
C SER A 50 -13.86 -8.40 23.00
N HIS A 51 -12.82 -8.79 22.27
CA HIS A 51 -12.94 -9.71 21.16
C HIS A 51 -11.77 -10.71 21.19
N THR A 52 -12.08 -11.96 20.97
CA THR A 52 -11.08 -13.02 20.83
C THR A 52 -10.98 -13.41 19.36
N ALA A 53 -9.74 -13.43 18.83
CA ALA A 53 -9.50 -13.76 17.43
C ALA A 53 -10.15 -15.10 17.03
N SER A 54 -10.99 -15.05 16.00
CA SER A 54 -11.63 -16.23 15.40
C SER A 54 -10.58 -17.15 14.74
N PRO A 55 -10.92 -18.40 14.40
CA PRO A 55 -10.02 -19.27 13.63
C PRO A 55 -9.57 -18.64 12.31
N ALA A 56 -10.48 -18.00 11.58
CA ALA A 56 -10.16 -17.33 10.33
C ALA A 56 -9.20 -16.15 10.52
N GLN A 57 -9.42 -15.32 11.54
CA GLN A 57 -8.52 -14.22 11.89
C GLN A 57 -7.12 -14.71 12.29
N LYS A 58 -7.03 -15.87 12.97
CA LYS A 58 -5.74 -16.50 13.28
C LYS A 58 -5.01 -16.94 12.02
N GLU A 59 -5.70 -17.53 11.06
CA GLU A 59 -5.12 -17.93 9.76
C GLU A 59 -4.61 -16.73 8.96
N ILE A 60 -5.40 -15.65 8.87
CA ILE A 60 -4.99 -14.39 8.23
C ILE A 60 -3.72 -13.86 8.93
N ARG A 61 -3.68 -13.90 10.26
CA ARG A 61 -2.54 -13.45 11.03
C ARG A 61 -1.27 -14.30 10.78
N GLU A 62 -1.39 -15.61 10.69
CA GLU A 62 -0.26 -16.47 10.33
C GLU A 62 0.31 -16.07 8.96
N HIS A 63 -0.57 -15.76 8.00
CA HIS A 63 -0.16 -15.29 6.70
C HIS A 63 0.50 -13.90 6.76
N PHE A 64 -0.02 -13.00 7.61
CA PHE A 64 0.59 -11.69 7.86
C PHE A 64 2.02 -11.80 8.42
N CYS A 65 2.23 -12.72 9.35
CA CYS A 65 3.56 -13.01 9.86
C CYS A 65 4.50 -13.54 8.75
N LYS A 66 4.03 -14.47 7.90
CA LYS A 66 4.79 -14.95 6.73
C LYS A 66 5.15 -13.84 5.75
N PHE A 67 4.19 -12.94 5.47
CA PHE A 67 4.44 -11.75 4.64
C PHE A 67 5.55 -10.88 5.24
N ALA A 68 5.48 -10.60 6.53
CA ALA A 68 6.50 -9.81 7.22
C ALA A 68 7.89 -10.48 7.18
N ASP A 69 7.94 -11.81 7.33
CA ASP A 69 9.19 -12.58 7.24
C ASP A 69 9.78 -12.56 5.81
N GLU A 70 8.96 -12.59 4.77
CA GLU A 70 9.41 -12.44 3.37
C GLU A 70 9.96 -11.03 3.12
N VAL A 71 9.25 -10.00 3.58
CA VAL A 71 9.71 -8.62 3.50
C VAL A 71 11.05 -8.43 4.22
N LEU A 72 11.20 -9.01 5.42
CA LEU A 72 12.46 -8.96 6.16
C LEU A 72 13.62 -9.60 5.39
N LYS A 73 13.39 -10.75 4.74
CA LYS A 73 14.40 -11.39 3.89
C LYS A 73 14.82 -10.49 2.71
N GLU A 74 13.84 -9.80 2.11
CA GLU A 74 14.09 -8.91 0.98
C GLU A 74 14.75 -7.58 1.38
N ARG A 75 14.65 -7.20 2.65
CA ARG A 75 15.20 -5.93 3.13
C ARG A 75 16.68 -5.77 2.80
N GLN A 76 17.54 -6.72 3.18
CA GLN A 76 18.99 -6.78 2.84
C GLN A 76 19.68 -5.41 2.82
N GLY A 77 19.45 -4.57 3.83
CA GLY A 77 20.02 -3.22 3.93
C GLY A 77 19.36 -2.15 3.04
N LYS A 78 18.30 -2.49 2.30
CA LYS A 78 17.47 -1.52 1.58
C LYS A 78 16.73 -0.63 2.56
N ARG A 79 16.45 0.61 2.16
CA ARG A 79 15.53 1.49 2.87
C ARG A 79 14.10 1.01 2.62
N ILE A 80 13.29 0.96 3.66
CA ILE A 80 11.87 0.61 3.52
C ILE A 80 11.05 1.87 3.24
N ARG A 81 10.11 1.73 2.30
CA ARG A 81 8.97 2.60 2.11
C ARG A 81 7.71 1.78 2.23
N LEU A 82 7.00 1.94 3.34
CA LEU A 82 5.74 1.27 3.62
C LEU A 82 4.60 2.24 3.31
N VAL A 83 3.68 1.82 2.45
CA VAL A 83 2.48 2.58 2.12
C VAL A 83 1.25 1.76 2.50
N HIS A 84 0.43 2.29 3.39
CA HIS A 84 -0.93 1.80 3.61
C HIS A 84 -1.86 2.51 2.63
N ASN A 85 -2.40 1.77 1.66
CA ASN A 85 -3.11 2.35 0.52
C ASN A 85 -4.63 2.33 0.69
N GLY A 86 -5.11 2.83 1.84
CA GLY A 86 -6.52 3.07 2.15
C GLY A 86 -7.24 1.91 2.82
N ASP A 87 -8.42 2.21 3.36
CA ASP A 87 -9.31 1.33 4.13
C ASP A 87 -8.59 0.64 5.31
N ALA A 88 -8.01 1.49 6.19
CA ALA A 88 -7.31 1.06 7.38
C ALA A 88 -8.24 0.41 8.41
N ILE A 89 -9.44 0.97 8.60
CA ILE A 89 -10.48 0.46 9.48
C ILE A 89 -11.75 0.09 8.70
N ASP A 90 -12.62 -0.72 9.29
CA ASP A 90 -13.86 -1.17 8.64
C ASP A 90 -14.99 -0.15 8.72
N GLY A 91 -15.02 0.66 9.78
CA GLY A 91 -16.17 1.49 10.10
C GLY A 91 -17.34 0.64 10.62
N ASP A 92 -18.50 1.27 10.78
CA ASP A 92 -19.78 0.59 11.06
C ASP A 92 -20.81 1.01 10.02
N HIS A 93 -20.57 0.62 8.77
CA HIS A 93 -21.50 0.86 7.67
C HIS A 93 -22.46 -0.32 7.53
N HIS A 94 -23.71 -0.02 7.32
CA HIS A 94 -24.80 -0.98 7.15
C HIS A 94 -25.31 -1.66 8.42
N ASN A 95 -24.84 -1.37 9.63
CA ASN A 95 -25.23 -2.07 10.89
C ASN A 95 -25.23 -3.61 10.70
N SER A 96 -24.22 -4.13 10.02
CA SER A 96 -24.18 -5.54 9.61
C SER A 96 -23.87 -6.49 10.77
N GLY A 97 -23.35 -5.97 11.88
CA GLY A 97 -22.80 -6.80 12.97
C GLY A 97 -21.50 -7.53 12.60
N ASP A 98 -20.94 -7.24 11.45
CA ASP A 98 -19.70 -7.87 10.94
C ASP A 98 -18.42 -7.27 11.56
N VAL A 99 -18.57 -6.44 12.59
CA VAL A 99 -17.45 -5.78 13.30
C VAL A 99 -17.30 -6.27 14.73
N CYS A 100 -16.08 -6.37 15.22
CA CYS A 100 -15.77 -6.74 16.60
C CYS A 100 -16.01 -5.57 17.58
N THR A 101 -16.02 -4.35 17.09
CA THR A 101 -16.38 -3.12 17.80
C THR A 101 -16.96 -2.10 16.82
N VAL A 102 -18.02 -1.42 17.24
CA VAL A 102 -18.64 -0.33 16.47
C VAL A 102 -17.95 1.01 16.67
N LEU A 103 -16.97 1.08 17.56
CA LEU A 103 -16.26 2.31 17.88
C LEU A 103 -15.05 2.50 16.95
N PRO A 104 -15.07 3.47 16.02
CA PRO A 104 -13.97 3.64 15.07
C PRO A 104 -12.60 3.90 15.73
N LEU A 105 -12.59 4.53 16.92
CA LEU A 105 -11.36 4.73 17.66
C LEU A 105 -10.75 3.41 18.14
N GLU A 106 -11.57 2.46 18.61
CA GLU A 106 -11.10 1.12 19.00
C GLU A 106 -10.62 0.31 17.78
N GLN A 107 -11.25 0.48 16.63
CA GLN A 107 -10.76 -0.10 15.36
C GLN A 107 -9.41 0.50 14.95
N ALA A 108 -9.23 1.80 15.15
CA ALA A 108 -7.96 2.48 14.92
C ALA A 108 -6.87 1.99 15.89
N ASP A 109 -7.17 1.75 17.15
CA ASP A 109 -6.23 1.19 18.13
C ASP A 109 -5.77 -0.22 17.70
N ILE A 110 -6.69 -1.07 17.22
CA ILE A 110 -6.36 -2.39 16.65
C ILE A 110 -5.41 -2.24 15.45
N HIS A 111 -5.71 -1.30 14.55
CA HIS A 111 -4.86 -1.05 13.38
C HIS A 111 -3.45 -0.59 13.76
N ILE A 112 -3.35 0.34 14.71
CA ILE A 112 -2.08 0.86 15.20
C ILE A 112 -1.22 -0.26 15.78
N GLU A 113 -1.82 -1.17 16.57
CA GLU A 113 -1.12 -2.32 17.15
C GLU A 113 -0.58 -3.27 16.05
N LEU A 114 -1.39 -3.57 15.03
CA LEU A 114 -0.99 -4.40 13.89
C LEU A 114 0.15 -3.78 13.08
N MET A 115 0.08 -2.47 12.84
CA MET A 115 1.12 -1.76 12.09
C MET A 115 2.43 -1.65 12.88
N ALA A 116 2.35 -1.42 14.19
CA ALA A 116 3.53 -1.42 15.07
C ALA A 116 4.19 -2.81 15.10
N GLU A 117 3.40 -3.89 15.10
CA GLU A 117 3.92 -5.24 14.96
C GLU A 117 4.61 -5.47 13.61
N LEU A 118 3.99 -5.02 12.50
CA LEU A 118 4.62 -5.12 11.18
C LEU A 118 5.97 -4.41 11.15
N GLN A 119 6.02 -3.15 11.60
CA GLN A 119 7.26 -2.39 11.66
C GLN A 119 8.34 -3.12 12.47
N LYS A 120 8.00 -3.67 13.63
CA LYS A 120 8.93 -4.44 14.46
C LYS A 120 9.45 -5.69 13.73
N ARG A 121 8.56 -6.43 13.04
CA ARG A 121 8.93 -7.66 12.33
C ARG A 121 9.83 -7.44 11.13
N ILE A 122 9.63 -6.34 10.41
CA ILE A 122 10.45 -5.99 9.24
C ILE A 122 11.71 -5.20 9.60
N ASP A 123 12.09 -5.15 10.87
CA ASP A 123 13.28 -4.46 11.37
C ASP A 123 13.29 -2.96 11.01
N TRP A 124 12.21 -2.24 11.39
CA TRP A 124 12.05 -0.81 11.09
C TRP A 124 13.20 0.02 11.64
N GLN A 125 13.80 0.88 10.81
CA GLN A 125 15.00 1.64 11.16
C GLN A 125 14.83 3.14 10.88
N ALA A 126 15.72 3.93 11.45
CA ALA A 126 15.81 5.34 11.12
C ALA A 126 16.06 5.55 9.61
N GLY A 127 15.21 6.36 8.99
CA GLY A 127 15.22 6.63 7.56
C GLY A 127 14.23 5.77 6.75
N ASP A 128 13.58 4.77 7.35
CA ASP A 128 12.39 4.14 6.75
C ASP A 128 11.20 5.11 6.79
N GLU A 129 10.30 5.00 5.83
CA GLU A 129 9.17 5.92 5.67
C GLU A 129 7.84 5.16 5.67
N LEU A 130 6.87 5.68 6.43
CA LEU A 130 5.49 5.23 6.43
C LEU A 130 4.59 6.30 5.82
N TYR A 131 3.69 5.89 4.94
CA TYR A 131 2.68 6.75 4.32
C TYR A 131 1.30 6.12 4.39
N TYR A 132 0.28 6.97 4.45
CA TYR A 132 -1.12 6.57 4.34
C TYR A 132 -1.78 7.26 3.15
N THR A 133 -2.59 6.55 2.38
CA THR A 133 -3.58 7.16 1.50
C THR A 133 -4.97 7.04 2.12
N ARG A 134 -5.87 7.94 1.76
CA ARG A 134 -7.26 7.88 2.18
C ARG A 134 -7.98 6.76 1.46
N GLY A 135 -8.73 5.99 2.23
CA GLY A 135 -9.65 4.98 1.75
C GLY A 135 -11.03 5.53 1.41
N THR A 136 -12.02 4.67 1.49
CA THR A 136 -13.42 5.02 1.26
C THR A 136 -14.00 5.76 2.47
N ASP A 137 -14.62 6.91 2.27
CA ASP A 137 -15.10 7.77 3.37
C ASP A 137 -16.03 7.04 4.34
N VAL A 138 -16.86 6.11 3.86
CA VAL A 138 -17.77 5.33 4.72
C VAL A 138 -17.04 4.39 5.68
N HIS A 139 -15.80 4.00 5.37
CA HIS A 139 -14.96 3.18 6.23
C HIS A 139 -14.13 4.03 7.18
N VAL A 140 -13.41 4.99 6.66
CA VAL A 140 -12.27 5.58 7.37
C VAL A 140 -12.47 7.03 7.82
N ASN A 141 -13.27 7.83 7.11
CA ASN A 141 -13.44 9.25 7.36
C ASN A 141 -12.05 9.92 7.63
N GLU A 142 -11.83 10.51 8.81
CA GLU A 142 -10.55 11.14 9.20
C GLU A 142 -9.61 10.20 9.99
N PHE A 143 -9.99 8.92 10.19
CA PHE A 143 -9.22 8.01 11.04
C PHE A 143 -7.84 7.66 10.47
N GLU A 144 -7.65 7.61 9.17
CA GLU A 144 -6.33 7.39 8.58
C GLU A 144 -5.37 8.53 8.87
N ASN A 145 -5.87 9.77 8.97
CA ASN A 145 -5.07 10.91 9.40
C ASN A 145 -4.67 10.78 10.88
N TYR A 146 -5.60 10.36 11.74
CA TYR A 146 -5.34 10.06 13.15
C TYR A 146 -4.30 8.93 13.29
N ILE A 147 -4.52 7.79 12.65
CA ILE A 147 -3.62 6.63 12.65
C ILE A 147 -2.23 7.01 12.17
N GLY A 148 -2.14 7.73 11.05
CA GLY A 148 -0.86 8.17 10.49
C GLY A 148 -0.08 9.04 11.46
N ARG A 149 -0.74 9.93 12.19
CA ARG A 149 -0.13 10.74 13.24
C ARG A 149 0.42 9.89 14.39
N GLU A 150 -0.38 8.96 14.90
CA GLU A 150 0.02 8.10 16.04
C GLU A 150 1.21 7.18 15.67
N LEU A 151 1.33 6.78 14.41
CA LEU A 151 2.41 5.94 13.89
C LEU A 151 3.59 6.74 13.31
N ASN A 152 3.62 8.06 13.47
CA ASN A 152 4.65 8.95 12.93
C ASN A 152 4.85 8.77 11.41
N ALA A 153 3.75 8.62 10.67
CA ALA A 153 3.79 8.61 9.21
C ALA A 153 4.31 9.95 8.67
N VAL A 154 4.84 9.93 7.46
CA VAL A 154 5.27 11.17 6.78
C VAL A 154 4.06 12.08 6.59
N SER A 155 4.21 13.36 6.93
CA SER A 155 3.12 14.34 6.88
C SER A 155 3.38 15.47 5.88
N SER A 156 2.32 16.16 5.51
CA SER A 156 2.36 17.47 4.84
C SER A 156 1.59 18.47 5.70
N GLY A 157 2.31 19.24 6.52
CA GLY A 157 1.71 20.06 7.58
C GLY A 157 1.00 19.15 8.59
N ASP A 158 -0.30 19.39 8.82
CA ASP A 158 -1.11 18.63 9.78
C ASP A 158 -1.77 17.37 9.19
N PHE A 159 -1.51 17.08 7.91
CA PHE A 159 -2.11 15.95 7.22
C PHE A 159 -1.13 14.77 7.13
N TYR A 160 -1.54 13.61 7.61
CA TYR A 160 -0.80 12.34 7.62
C TYR A 160 -1.37 11.30 6.66
N SER A 161 -2.43 11.63 5.93
CA SER A 161 -3.03 10.81 4.89
C SER A 161 -3.31 11.63 3.62
N TRP A 162 -3.28 10.97 2.46
CA TRP A 162 -3.28 11.60 1.15
C TRP A 162 -4.41 11.06 0.29
N ASN A 163 -5.21 11.89 -0.34
CA ASN A 163 -6.19 11.43 -1.34
C ASN A 163 -5.50 10.76 -2.54
N SER A 164 -4.34 11.24 -2.89
CA SER A 164 -3.47 10.70 -3.93
C SER A 164 -2.03 11.04 -3.58
N LEU A 165 -1.19 10.03 -3.45
CA LEU A 165 0.19 10.17 -3.04
C LEU A 165 1.12 9.93 -4.23
N LYS A 166 2.03 10.87 -4.49
CA LYS A 166 3.06 10.75 -5.52
C LYS A 166 4.42 10.82 -4.85
N LEU A 167 5.21 9.76 -4.99
CA LEU A 167 6.55 9.67 -4.44
C LEU A 167 7.56 9.48 -5.55
N GLU A 168 8.67 10.21 -5.44
CA GLU A 168 9.79 10.06 -6.36
C GLU A 168 11.01 9.49 -5.65
N SER A 169 11.67 8.51 -6.26
CA SER A 169 12.89 7.93 -5.75
C SER A 169 13.73 7.34 -6.87
N ASN A 170 15.00 7.64 -6.83
CA ASN A 170 15.97 7.15 -7.83
C ASN A 170 15.58 7.43 -9.29
N GLY A 171 14.77 8.48 -9.53
CA GLY A 171 14.24 8.81 -10.84
C GLY A 171 12.93 8.08 -11.20
N ILE A 172 12.40 7.23 -10.34
CA ILE A 172 11.14 6.51 -10.49
C ILE A 172 10.03 7.25 -9.75
N GLN A 173 8.90 7.48 -10.40
CA GLN A 173 7.70 8.03 -9.80
C GLN A 173 6.68 6.92 -9.52
N SER A 174 6.39 6.71 -8.25
CA SER A 174 5.31 5.83 -7.78
C SER A 174 4.09 6.67 -7.40
N TRP A 175 2.92 6.25 -7.87
CA TRP A 175 1.65 6.89 -7.60
C TRP A 175 0.73 5.93 -6.85
N PHE A 176 0.11 6.39 -5.76
CA PHE A 176 -0.78 5.61 -4.92
C PHE A 176 -2.14 6.30 -4.84
N THR A 177 -3.18 5.51 -5.06
CA THR A 177 -4.57 5.92 -4.90
C THR A 177 -5.37 4.72 -4.41
N HIS A 178 -6.30 4.92 -3.49
CA HIS A 178 -7.12 3.81 -3.02
C HIS A 178 -8.07 3.32 -4.12
N HIS A 179 -8.80 4.23 -4.73
CA HIS A 179 -9.70 3.90 -5.83
C HIS A 179 -8.96 3.76 -7.15
N GLY A 180 -9.26 2.69 -7.87
CA GLY A 180 -8.67 2.36 -9.17
C GLY A 180 -9.65 1.61 -10.05
N PRO A 181 -9.18 0.99 -11.14
CA PRO A 181 -10.03 0.21 -12.02
C PRO A 181 -10.38 -1.14 -11.39
N ALA A 182 -11.46 -1.76 -11.83
CA ALA A 182 -11.75 -3.14 -11.49
C ALA A 182 -10.66 -4.08 -12.02
N ALA A 183 -10.42 -5.20 -11.33
CA ALA A 183 -9.42 -6.18 -11.76
C ALA A 183 -9.78 -6.91 -13.08
N GLY A 184 -11.07 -6.99 -13.38
CA GLY A 184 -11.58 -7.86 -14.43
C GLY A 184 -11.65 -9.33 -13.98
N SER A 185 -12.00 -10.23 -14.89
CA SER A 185 -12.08 -11.67 -14.60
C SER A 185 -11.73 -12.51 -15.81
N GLY A 186 -11.22 -13.72 -15.59
CA GLY A 186 -10.87 -14.68 -16.64
C GLY A 186 -9.93 -14.09 -17.69
N ALA A 187 -10.25 -14.22 -18.96
CA ALA A 187 -9.45 -13.70 -20.08
C ALA A 187 -9.33 -12.15 -20.08
N ASN A 188 -10.17 -11.45 -19.33
CA ASN A 188 -10.17 -9.99 -19.22
C ASN A 188 -9.45 -9.49 -17.94
N GLU A 189 -8.88 -10.37 -17.14
CA GLU A 189 -8.11 -9.98 -15.97
C GLU A 189 -6.93 -9.07 -16.37
N GLY A 190 -6.80 -7.95 -15.71
CA GLY A 190 -5.80 -6.93 -15.99
C GLY A 190 -6.09 -5.99 -17.16
N ASN A 191 -7.09 -6.25 -18.00
CA ASN A 191 -7.40 -5.36 -19.12
C ASN A 191 -7.89 -3.98 -18.67
N SER A 192 -8.71 -3.91 -17.62
CA SER A 192 -9.18 -2.64 -17.05
C SER A 192 -8.01 -1.82 -16.53
N MET A 193 -7.06 -2.45 -15.82
CA MET A 193 -5.83 -1.80 -15.35
C MET A 193 -5.01 -1.28 -16.54
N ARG A 194 -4.79 -2.08 -17.57
CA ARG A 194 -4.04 -1.65 -18.76
C ARG A 194 -4.69 -0.47 -19.47
N ASN A 195 -6.02 -0.48 -19.61
CA ASN A 195 -6.76 0.62 -20.21
C ASN A 195 -6.67 1.89 -19.35
N TRP A 196 -6.69 1.75 -18.04
CA TRP A 196 -6.52 2.87 -17.12
C TRP A 196 -5.12 3.48 -17.22
N LEU A 197 -4.06 2.66 -17.22
CA LEU A 197 -2.68 3.11 -17.45
C LEU A 197 -2.54 3.86 -18.79
N ARG A 198 -3.18 3.34 -19.84
CA ARG A 198 -3.21 3.99 -21.14
C ARG A 198 -3.91 5.35 -21.09
N GLY A 199 -5.03 5.47 -20.37
CA GLY A 199 -5.71 6.73 -20.14
C GLY A 199 -4.80 7.75 -19.46
N ILE A 200 -4.19 7.38 -18.32
CA ILE A 200 -3.24 8.24 -17.60
C ILE A 200 -2.05 8.67 -18.49
N TYR A 201 -1.55 7.78 -19.31
CA TYR A 201 -0.48 8.12 -20.27
C TYR A 201 -0.91 9.22 -21.24
N PHE A 202 -2.09 9.10 -21.86
CA PHE A 202 -2.58 10.11 -22.81
C PHE A 202 -2.92 11.43 -22.12
N ASP A 203 -3.49 11.41 -20.93
CA ASP A 203 -3.76 12.61 -20.14
C ASP A 203 -2.45 13.31 -19.77
N ALA A 204 -1.44 12.58 -19.33
CA ALA A 204 -0.13 13.13 -19.02
C ALA A 204 0.53 13.78 -20.26
N LEU A 205 0.41 13.17 -21.44
CA LEU A 205 0.90 13.75 -22.70
C LEU A 205 0.16 15.04 -23.06
N LYS A 206 -1.17 15.05 -22.93
CA LYS A 206 -2.01 16.21 -23.23
C LYS A 206 -1.71 17.38 -22.31
N ASP A 207 -1.52 17.09 -21.02
CA ASP A 207 -1.33 18.11 -19.99
C ASP A 207 0.16 18.49 -19.80
N GLY A 208 1.08 17.85 -20.52
CA GLY A 208 2.51 18.08 -20.40
C GLY A 208 3.07 17.67 -19.03
N THR A 209 2.40 16.76 -18.32
CA THR A 209 2.81 16.29 -16.99
C THR A 209 3.69 15.06 -17.08
N ARG A 210 4.39 14.75 -15.96
CA ARG A 210 5.21 13.54 -15.89
C ARG A 210 4.35 12.29 -15.89
N ILE A 211 4.71 11.31 -16.72
CA ILE A 211 4.12 9.99 -16.77
C ILE A 211 4.64 9.17 -15.58
N PRO A 212 3.77 8.61 -14.73
CA PRO A 212 4.19 7.77 -13.61
C PRO A 212 4.77 6.44 -14.10
N ASP A 213 5.77 5.92 -13.38
CA ASP A 213 6.40 4.64 -13.69
C ASP A 213 5.64 3.46 -13.04
N ILE A 214 5.08 3.68 -11.84
CA ILE A 214 4.33 2.68 -11.09
C ILE A 214 3.05 3.31 -10.54
N ILE A 215 1.92 2.62 -10.63
CA ILE A 215 0.67 3.03 -10.02
C ILE A 215 0.09 1.89 -9.18
N TYR A 216 -0.25 2.17 -7.95
CA TYR A 216 -0.93 1.25 -7.02
C TYR A 216 -2.35 1.71 -6.75
N SER A 217 -3.28 0.74 -6.72
CA SER A 217 -4.64 0.95 -6.24
C SER A 217 -5.07 -0.19 -5.31
N GLY A 218 -6.06 0.06 -4.46
CA GLY A 218 -6.69 -0.89 -3.55
C GLY A 218 -8.16 -1.14 -3.89
N HIS A 219 -9.01 -1.20 -2.85
CA HIS A 219 -10.47 -1.17 -2.88
C HIS A 219 -11.17 -2.43 -3.45
N VAL A 220 -10.69 -3.01 -4.51
CA VAL A 220 -11.37 -4.12 -5.20
C VAL A 220 -10.98 -5.51 -4.68
N HIS A 221 -10.07 -5.61 -3.71
CA HIS A 221 -9.61 -6.83 -3.05
C HIS A 221 -9.19 -7.96 -4.01
N ASN A 222 -8.89 -7.65 -5.25
CA ASN A 222 -8.50 -8.64 -6.26
C ASN A 222 -7.15 -8.25 -6.89
N PRO A 223 -6.03 -8.76 -6.35
CA PRO A 223 -4.69 -8.40 -6.78
C PRO A 223 -4.49 -8.68 -8.27
N THR A 224 -3.94 -7.69 -8.94
CA THR A 224 -3.71 -7.73 -10.38
C THR A 224 -2.43 -6.97 -10.71
N TYR A 225 -1.66 -7.48 -11.65
CA TYR A 225 -0.51 -6.79 -12.22
C TYR A 225 -0.65 -6.65 -13.72
N SER A 226 -0.46 -5.44 -14.22
CA SER A 226 -0.47 -5.13 -15.65
C SER A 226 0.64 -4.17 -16.02
N VAL A 227 1.11 -4.29 -17.25
CA VAL A 227 2.11 -3.39 -17.82
C VAL A 227 1.55 -2.74 -19.07
N PHE A 228 1.72 -1.43 -19.17
CA PHE A 228 1.49 -0.67 -20.38
C PHE A 228 2.83 -0.14 -20.89
N SER A 229 3.27 -0.69 -22.05
CA SER A 229 4.49 -0.23 -22.71
C SER A 229 4.18 0.90 -23.68
N HIS A 230 4.97 1.94 -23.62
CA HIS A 230 4.86 3.09 -24.51
C HIS A 230 6.22 3.52 -25.03
N ARG A 231 6.22 4.28 -26.12
CA ARG A 231 7.44 4.81 -26.73
C ARG A 231 7.58 6.30 -26.38
N GLN A 232 8.74 6.68 -25.89
CA GLN A 232 9.11 8.08 -25.68
C GLN A 232 10.39 8.36 -26.47
N GLY A 233 10.26 9.05 -27.60
CA GLY A 233 11.36 9.18 -28.56
C GLY A 233 11.79 7.83 -29.11
N MET A 234 13.07 7.48 -28.91
CA MET A 234 13.67 6.20 -29.36
C MET A 234 13.64 5.13 -28.25
N VAL A 235 13.14 5.45 -27.06
CA VAL A 235 13.18 4.53 -25.89
C VAL A 235 11.78 3.99 -25.61
N PHE A 236 11.70 2.67 -25.39
CA PHE A 236 10.50 2.05 -24.81
C PHE A 236 10.55 2.14 -23.29
N ARG A 237 9.43 2.52 -22.69
CA ARG A 237 9.23 2.59 -21.24
C ARG A 237 7.98 1.80 -20.86
N ASN A 238 7.96 1.32 -19.63
CA ASN A 238 6.84 0.60 -19.07
C ASN A 238 6.22 1.41 -17.93
N MET A 239 4.89 1.45 -17.91
CA MET A 239 4.11 1.82 -16.74
C MET A 239 3.60 0.53 -16.09
N HIS A 240 3.83 0.39 -14.79
CA HIS A 240 3.41 -0.76 -13.99
C HIS A 240 2.15 -0.42 -13.23
N GLY A 241 1.08 -1.16 -13.40
CA GLY A 241 -0.19 -1.01 -12.67
C GLY A 241 -0.42 -2.20 -11.75
N ILE A 242 -0.69 -1.93 -10.49
CA ILE A 242 -0.79 -2.92 -9.43
C ILE A 242 -2.07 -2.66 -8.65
N ILE A 243 -2.98 -3.64 -8.61
CA ILE A 243 -4.06 -3.67 -7.63
C ILE A 243 -3.57 -4.51 -6.46
N THR A 244 -3.62 -3.95 -5.25
CA THR A 244 -3.18 -4.61 -4.03
C THR A 244 -4.21 -5.64 -3.56
N PRO A 245 -3.78 -6.75 -2.93
CA PRO A 245 -4.68 -7.61 -2.18
C PRO A 245 -5.19 -6.89 -0.92
N SER A 246 -6.23 -7.44 -0.29
CA SER A 246 -6.74 -6.99 1.00
C SER A 246 -6.20 -7.83 2.15
N TRP A 247 -6.49 -7.42 3.39
CA TRP A 247 -6.30 -8.21 4.60
C TRP A 247 -7.64 -8.61 5.24
N GLN A 248 -8.70 -8.60 4.43
CA GLN A 248 -10.06 -8.96 4.82
C GLN A 248 -10.59 -10.08 3.92
N LEU A 249 -11.20 -11.09 4.51
CA LEU A 249 -12.05 -12.05 3.82
C LEU A 249 -13.33 -11.35 3.33
N LYS A 250 -14.05 -11.99 2.44
CA LYS A 250 -15.36 -11.49 2.03
C LYS A 250 -16.30 -11.39 3.20
N THR A 251 -16.85 -10.21 3.41
CA THR A 251 -17.99 -9.97 4.29
C THR A 251 -19.26 -10.61 3.74
N THR A 252 -20.29 -10.71 4.55
CA THR A 252 -21.62 -11.18 4.12
C THR A 252 -22.11 -10.43 2.87
N TYR A 253 -21.91 -9.12 2.82
CA TYR A 253 -22.26 -8.31 1.65
C TYR A 253 -21.44 -8.68 0.40
N ALA A 254 -20.15 -8.86 0.54
CA ALA A 254 -19.26 -9.20 -0.57
C ALA A 254 -19.59 -10.59 -1.14
N TRP A 255 -19.98 -11.55 -0.30
CA TRP A 255 -20.47 -12.86 -0.74
C TRP A 255 -21.72 -12.77 -1.59
N MET A 256 -22.68 -11.91 -1.24
CA MET A 256 -23.87 -11.69 -2.05
C MET A 256 -23.56 -11.09 -3.42
N LYS A 257 -22.53 -10.26 -3.54
CA LYS A 257 -22.15 -9.59 -4.80
C LYS A 257 -21.24 -10.43 -5.70
N ALA A 258 -20.36 -11.23 -5.13
CA ALA A 258 -19.37 -12.01 -5.87
C ALA A 258 -19.19 -13.43 -5.27
N PRO A 259 -20.21 -14.28 -5.31
CA PRO A 259 -20.22 -15.56 -4.61
C PRO A 259 -19.16 -16.55 -5.12
N VAL A 260 -18.76 -16.46 -6.39
CA VAL A 260 -17.81 -17.40 -7.00
C VAL A 260 -16.35 -16.95 -6.97
N SER A 261 -16.06 -15.71 -6.56
CA SER A 261 -14.68 -15.25 -6.46
C SER A 261 -14.03 -15.76 -5.18
N LYS A 262 -12.73 -16.09 -5.24
CA LYS A 262 -11.94 -16.49 -4.06
C LYS A 262 -11.45 -15.28 -3.29
N ASN A 263 -11.21 -15.45 -1.98
CA ASN A 263 -10.47 -14.46 -1.20
C ASN A 263 -9.00 -14.50 -1.60
N LYS A 264 -8.37 -13.34 -1.69
CA LYS A 264 -6.95 -13.18 -1.98
C LYS A 264 -6.36 -12.21 -0.96
N ILE A 265 -5.85 -12.77 0.12
CA ILE A 265 -5.38 -12.04 1.30
C ILE A 265 -3.87 -11.85 1.21
N GLY A 266 -3.36 -10.64 1.48
CA GLY A 266 -1.91 -10.44 1.51
C GLY A 266 -1.45 -9.02 1.26
N GLY A 267 -0.18 -8.91 0.86
CA GLY A 267 0.48 -7.66 0.52
C GLY A 267 1.36 -7.80 -0.71
N VAL A 268 1.90 -6.68 -1.16
CA VAL A 268 2.81 -6.60 -2.32
C VAL A 268 4.05 -5.80 -1.94
N TYR A 269 5.20 -6.20 -2.47
CA TYR A 269 6.43 -5.44 -2.36
C TYR A 269 7.22 -5.44 -3.67
N GLN A 270 8.05 -4.42 -3.85
CA GLN A 270 8.82 -4.19 -5.07
C GLN A 270 10.09 -3.40 -4.74
N THR A 271 11.21 -3.70 -5.39
CA THR A 271 12.44 -2.94 -5.22
C THR A 271 12.58 -1.87 -6.30
N ILE A 272 12.82 -0.64 -5.88
CA ILE A 272 13.30 0.47 -6.72
C ILE A 272 14.80 0.58 -6.48
N LYS A 273 15.59 0.22 -7.48
CA LYS A 273 17.04 0.20 -7.35
C LYS A 273 17.66 1.58 -7.43
N ALA A 274 18.86 1.73 -6.89
CA ALA A 274 19.63 2.96 -6.91
C ALA A 274 19.92 3.48 -8.33
N ASP A 275 20.00 2.59 -9.32
CA ASP A 275 20.19 2.90 -10.73
C ASP A 275 18.92 3.36 -11.47
N GLY A 276 17.77 3.36 -10.79
CA GLY A 276 16.47 3.71 -11.38
C GLY A 276 15.77 2.55 -12.09
N THR A 277 16.22 1.32 -11.88
CA THR A 277 15.48 0.14 -12.35
C THR A 277 14.45 -0.34 -11.32
N ILE A 278 13.40 -1.00 -11.79
CA ILE A 278 12.28 -1.48 -10.98
C ILE A 278 12.24 -3.01 -11.09
N SER A 279 12.14 -3.73 -9.97
CA SER A 279 11.89 -5.16 -10.00
C SER A 279 10.44 -5.46 -10.40
N VAL A 280 10.17 -6.69 -10.82
CA VAL A 280 8.78 -7.18 -10.89
C VAL A 280 8.18 -7.17 -9.48
N PRO A 281 6.90 -6.79 -9.30
CA PRO A 281 6.26 -6.85 -7.99
C PRO A 281 6.12 -8.30 -7.51
N SER A 282 6.41 -8.51 -6.23
CA SER A 282 6.19 -9.77 -5.54
C SER A 282 4.91 -9.68 -4.71
N PHE A 283 3.99 -10.61 -4.96
CA PHE A 283 2.75 -10.73 -4.22
C PHE A 283 2.86 -11.91 -3.25
N CYS A 284 2.73 -11.65 -1.96
CA CYS A 284 2.55 -12.71 -0.97
C CYS A 284 1.06 -12.86 -0.71
N ILE A 285 0.45 -13.89 -1.30
CA ILE A 285 -1.01 -14.06 -1.32
C ILE A 285 -1.39 -15.42 -0.74
N MET A 286 -2.33 -15.41 0.20
CA MET A 286 -3.11 -16.56 0.62
C MET A 286 -4.44 -16.56 -0.16
N VAL A 287 -4.77 -17.68 -0.76
CA VAL A 287 -6.05 -17.89 -1.47
C VAL A 287 -6.91 -18.83 -0.66
N THR A 288 -8.12 -18.38 -0.31
CA THR A 288 -9.12 -19.21 0.41
C THR A 288 -10.44 -19.22 -0.35
N ASP A 289 -11.24 -20.25 -0.07
CA ASP A 289 -12.61 -20.35 -0.60
C ASP A 289 -13.54 -19.37 0.09
#